data_1028e11fdd74cc94be11cab75f1da48a
#
_entry.id   1028e11fdd74cc94be11cab75f1da48a
#
_cell.length_a   1.000
_cell.length_b   1.000
_cell.length_c   1.000
_cell.angle_alpha   90.00
_cell.angle_beta   90.00
_cell.angle_gamma   90.00
#
_symmetry.space_group_name_H-M   'P 1'
#
loop_
_entity.id
_entity.type
_entity.pdbx_description
1 polymer ?
#
loop_
_entity_poly.entity_id
_entity_poly.type
_entity_poly.pdbx_seq_one_letter_code
_entity_poly.pdbx_strand_id
1 'polypeptide(L)'
;MGISDSHSLSAVRRTVWCAGWPGVVVAVLAACLTLGRGGDATAGVLGPSRPSQVRPPLAIMNIALSDEGSGGLARLRQVPPSPTVFQAQKLLRDLGHYRGVVNGLLDEATSVAVKRYQRRTNLEVDGLISEELVDHLEFTGQAERLVERLSEVRGEQVARARAALAAQPETRNLLVGRAASESANPTRDSAACLAAPNVSCLLEEALEAAKAVHRVHFRDWVLGEILQLQARLGRDDAALETAARIDDPRLVMAALGKIGRAQARRGRWQAAGATARLIPDLRVQAGVLVRLVAALVEAERPAAAYDAARAASALLERIPAARARLDLLSDLVLALEPQSGIEQPLVLRALAQDFAARALAAVEGGEPGVRRRVAVLMARRGRPSAALELAEGLAEIDQRDVLMADIALAQARRGQDRAAAASVAQIILPRYRIAALVRIANLHSAAERRGAARAVLVRALPEIDKIAAKFTYARADAGNRLVHALVDAGEREQAQRTAAAIADARLRADAHWRLAAAAAQAGAPGAAEAERLSLDLTRSIGSALDRAWTSCNGARLGLNAGVQGLAERAFDLALKTVRGIANPWARAQALVRLAATLSAFE
;
A
#
# COMPACT_ATOMS: atom_id res chain seq x y z
N MET A 1 30.39 -48.51 10.56
CA MET A 1 30.30 -48.09 9.16
C MET A 1 28.88 -47.53 9.02
N GLY A 2 28.57 -46.31 9.08
CA GLY A 2 29.22 -45.07 8.66
C GLY A 2 28.40 -44.45 7.58
N ILE A 3 28.17 -43.12 7.74
CA ILE A 3 27.76 -42.12 6.75
C ILE A 3 26.23 -41.83 6.72
N SER A 4 25.76 -40.89 7.44
CA SER A 4 25.57 -39.43 7.20
C SER A 4 24.96 -39.10 5.84
N ASP A 5 23.69 -38.63 5.85
CA ASP A 5 23.20 -37.65 4.89
C ASP A 5 22.20 -36.69 5.58
N SER A 6 22.74 -35.57 6.03
CA SER A 6 22.02 -34.43 6.58
C SER A 6 22.27 -33.21 5.69
N HIS A 7 21.72 -33.16 4.48
CA HIS A 7 21.73 -31.98 3.64
C HIS A 7 20.59 -32.03 2.63
N SER A 8 19.37 -31.61 3.01
CA SER A 8 18.34 -31.21 2.01
C SER A 8 17.12 -30.44 2.53
N LEU A 9 17.15 -29.87 3.73
CA LEU A 9 15.96 -29.17 4.29
C LEU A 9 16.08 -27.64 4.39
N SER A 10 17.14 -27.01 3.86
CA SER A 10 17.34 -25.56 3.97
C SER A 10 16.86 -24.72 2.78
N ALA A 11 16.49 -25.32 1.66
CA ALA A 11 16.17 -24.58 0.42
C ALA A 11 14.71 -24.12 0.28
N VAL A 12 13.75 -24.72 1.00
CA VAL A 12 12.31 -24.45 0.84
C VAL A 12 11.81 -23.26 1.66
N ARG A 13 12.60 -22.73 2.60
CA ARG A 13 12.15 -21.66 3.51
C ARG A 13 12.17 -20.23 2.98
N ARG A 14 12.63 -19.95 1.75
CA ARG A 14 12.94 -18.56 1.30
C ARG A 14 12.00 -17.90 0.30
N THR A 15 10.96 -18.55 -0.21
CA THR A 15 10.23 -18.04 -1.37
C THR A 15 8.83 -17.44 -1.10
N VAL A 16 8.36 -17.28 0.13
CA VAL A 16 6.95 -16.87 0.41
C VAL A 16 6.77 -15.40 0.82
N TRP A 17 7.78 -14.54 0.74
CA TRP A 17 7.71 -13.18 1.31
C TRP A 17 7.97 -12.04 0.32
N CYS A 18 7.26 -11.98 -0.81
CA CYS A 18 7.21 -10.80 -1.67
C CYS A 18 5.80 -10.47 -2.18
N ALA A 19 4.82 -10.42 -1.30
CA ALA A 19 3.50 -9.85 -1.62
C ALA A 19 2.97 -9.04 -0.43
N GLY A 20 3.56 -7.89 -0.20
CA GLY A 20 3.12 -6.90 0.78
C GLY A 20 3.00 -5.52 0.12
N TRP A 21 1.81 -5.08 -0.06
CA TRP A 21 1.37 -3.76 -0.50
C TRP A 21 2.19 -2.59 0.03
N PRO A 22 2.52 -1.61 -0.84
CA PRO A 22 2.11 -0.24 -0.56
C PRO A 22 1.96 0.69 -1.77
N GLY A 23 1.30 0.31 -2.86
CA GLY A 23 1.19 1.19 -4.03
C GLY A 23 -0.07 2.07 -4.09
N VAL A 24 -1.17 1.68 -3.44
CA VAL A 24 -2.50 2.32 -3.66
C VAL A 24 -2.82 3.42 -2.63
N VAL A 25 -2.25 3.37 -1.43
CA VAL A 25 -2.53 4.37 -0.37
C VAL A 25 -1.75 5.67 -0.58
N VAL A 26 -0.61 5.64 -1.28
CA VAL A 26 0.21 6.84 -1.54
C VAL A 26 -0.40 7.71 -2.64
N ALA A 27 -1.08 7.16 -3.62
CA ALA A 27 -1.66 7.93 -4.73
C ALA A 27 -2.89 8.76 -4.31
N VAL A 28 -3.70 8.30 -3.36
CA VAL A 28 -4.86 9.05 -2.86
C VAL A 28 -4.46 10.15 -1.87
N LEU A 29 -3.37 9.96 -1.11
CA LEU A 29 -2.84 10.98 -0.20
C LEU A 29 -2.00 12.06 -0.91
N ALA A 30 -1.41 11.76 -2.07
CA ALA A 30 -0.67 12.75 -2.86
C ALA A 30 -1.61 13.76 -3.55
N ALA A 31 -2.82 13.36 -3.94
CA ALA A 31 -3.81 14.26 -4.55
C ALA A 31 -4.41 15.28 -3.55
N CYS A 32 -4.40 14.99 -2.26
CA CYS A 32 -4.89 15.92 -1.22
C CYS A 32 -3.81 16.85 -0.65
N LEU A 33 -2.53 16.67 -0.97
CA LEU A 33 -1.40 17.42 -0.38
C LEU A 33 -0.80 18.49 -1.28
N THR A 34 -1.25 18.64 -2.53
CA THR A 34 -0.77 19.68 -3.47
C THR A 34 -1.50 21.02 -3.37
N LEU A 35 -2.45 21.18 -2.47
CA LEU A 35 -3.24 22.40 -2.27
C LEU A 35 -2.67 23.34 -1.19
N GLY A 36 -1.37 23.48 -1.08
CA GLY A 36 -0.83 24.45 -0.13
C GLY A 36 0.68 24.66 -0.22
N ARG A 37 1.16 25.36 -1.23
CA ARG A 37 2.21 26.39 -1.23
C ARG A 37 2.76 26.58 -2.64
N GLY A 38 2.75 27.85 -3.11
CA GLY A 38 3.35 28.25 -4.37
C GLY A 38 4.88 28.11 -4.35
N GLY A 39 5.42 27.81 -5.51
CA GLY A 39 6.84 27.74 -5.81
C GLY A 39 7.00 27.20 -7.23
N ASP A 40 7.52 28.03 -8.11
CA ASP A 40 7.70 27.87 -9.55
C ASP A 40 8.15 26.47 -10.02
N ALA A 41 7.44 25.91 -11.01
CA ALA A 41 8.00 24.92 -11.91
C ALA A 41 7.33 25.00 -13.28
N THR A 42 8.13 25.20 -14.26
CA THR A 42 7.95 25.43 -15.69
C THR A 42 7.05 24.44 -16.40
N ALA A 43 6.31 24.96 -17.37
CA ALA A 43 5.39 24.34 -18.28
C ALA A 43 5.96 23.13 -19.07
N GLY A 44 5.26 22.01 -19.03
CA GLY A 44 5.36 20.90 -19.95
C GLY A 44 4.09 20.82 -20.82
N VAL A 45 4.28 20.97 -22.10
CA VAL A 45 3.31 21.04 -23.18
C VAL A 45 2.38 19.82 -23.22
N LEU A 46 1.08 20.03 -23.10
CA LEU A 46 0.03 19.07 -23.48
C LEU A 46 -0.54 19.48 -24.85
N GLY A 47 -0.51 18.56 -25.79
CA GLY A 47 -1.01 18.71 -27.15
C GLY A 47 -2.55 18.83 -27.22
N PRO A 48 -3.11 19.25 -28.37
CA PRO A 48 -4.45 19.80 -28.46
C PRO A 48 -5.53 18.74 -28.39
N SER A 49 -6.42 18.87 -27.41
CA SER A 49 -7.74 18.24 -27.40
C SER A 49 -8.70 19.05 -28.29
N ARG A 50 -9.55 18.34 -29.05
CA ARG A 50 -10.53 18.88 -29.98
C ARG A 50 -11.42 19.94 -29.33
N PRO A 51 -11.81 21.00 -30.05
CA PRO A 51 -12.68 22.04 -29.51
C PRO A 51 -14.11 21.49 -29.36
N SER A 52 -14.60 21.43 -28.13
CA SER A 52 -16.02 21.44 -27.84
C SER A 52 -16.56 22.79 -28.27
N GLN A 53 -17.68 22.80 -28.95
CA GLN A 53 -18.35 24.03 -29.39
C GLN A 53 -18.73 24.85 -28.14
N VAL A 54 -17.98 25.90 -27.91
CA VAL A 54 -18.27 26.90 -26.89
C VAL A 54 -19.47 27.70 -27.40
N ARG A 55 -20.62 27.56 -26.71
CA ARG A 55 -21.70 28.57 -26.86
C ARG A 55 -21.16 29.88 -26.30
N PRO A 56 -21.36 31.02 -26.99
CA PRO A 56 -20.84 32.29 -26.52
C PRO A 56 -21.50 32.68 -25.18
N PRO A 57 -20.72 33.29 -24.26
CA PRO A 57 -21.28 33.82 -23.02
C PRO A 57 -22.32 34.90 -23.37
N LEU A 58 -23.41 34.91 -22.62
CA LEU A 58 -24.43 35.95 -22.71
C LEU A 58 -23.76 37.33 -22.57
N ALA A 59 -23.67 38.05 -23.66
CA ALA A 59 -23.06 39.36 -23.71
C ALA A 59 -23.77 40.31 -22.75
N ILE A 60 -23.00 40.87 -21.83
CA ILE A 60 -23.44 42.05 -21.06
C ILE A 60 -23.63 43.17 -22.07
N MET A 61 -24.89 43.54 -22.34
CA MET A 61 -25.23 44.68 -23.18
C MET A 61 -24.81 45.94 -22.44
N ASN A 62 -23.68 46.53 -22.84
CA ASN A 62 -23.34 47.91 -22.50
C ASN A 62 -24.39 48.80 -23.11
N ILE A 63 -25.23 49.40 -22.26
CA ILE A 63 -26.17 50.45 -22.68
C ILE A 63 -25.36 51.73 -22.86
N ALA A 64 -25.11 52.10 -24.12
CA ALA A 64 -24.67 53.45 -24.46
C ALA A 64 -25.77 54.41 -24.12
N LEU A 65 -25.49 55.38 -23.25
CA LEU A 65 -26.34 56.56 -23.01
C LEU A 65 -26.28 57.45 -24.25
N SER A 66 -27.32 57.45 -25.08
CA SER A 66 -27.59 58.54 -26.02
C SER A 66 -28.47 59.52 -25.30
N ASP A 67 -27.91 60.73 -25.13
CA ASP A 67 -28.58 61.93 -24.61
C ASP A 67 -29.48 62.51 -25.70
N GLU A 68 -30.80 62.54 -25.47
CA GLU A 68 -31.69 63.56 -26.01
C GLU A 68 -33.09 63.49 -25.38
N GLY A 69 -33.39 64.47 -24.60
CA GLY A 69 -34.68 65.22 -24.60
C GLY A 69 -35.90 64.65 -23.88
N SER A 70 -36.26 65.36 -22.78
CA SER A 70 -37.58 65.57 -22.23
C SER A 70 -38.33 64.48 -21.46
N GLY A 71 -38.48 64.74 -20.17
CA GLY A 71 -39.72 64.58 -19.42
C GLY A 71 -40.33 63.18 -19.30
N GLY A 72 -39.73 62.33 -18.48
CA GLY A 72 -40.40 61.11 -18.04
C GLY A 72 -39.60 60.45 -16.99
N LEU A 73 -40.15 60.25 -15.80
CA LEU A 73 -39.52 59.41 -14.73
C LEU A 73 -39.08 58.10 -15.32
N ALA A 74 -37.79 57.95 -15.56
CA ALA A 74 -37.16 56.67 -15.97
C ALA A 74 -37.44 55.66 -14.88
N ARG A 75 -38.40 54.77 -15.11
CA ARG A 75 -38.54 53.54 -14.34
C ARG A 75 -37.21 52.76 -14.50
N LEU A 76 -36.36 52.80 -13.49
CA LEU A 76 -35.22 51.90 -13.37
C LEU A 76 -35.75 50.48 -13.61
N ARG A 77 -35.43 49.90 -14.78
CA ARG A 77 -35.68 48.49 -15.05
C ARG A 77 -34.87 47.72 -14.03
N GLN A 78 -35.54 47.27 -12.97
CA GLN A 78 -34.90 46.32 -12.04
C GLN A 78 -34.56 45.06 -12.83
N VAL A 79 -33.29 44.77 -12.95
CA VAL A 79 -32.81 43.48 -13.52
C VAL A 79 -33.42 42.36 -12.66
N PRO A 80 -34.19 41.44 -13.26
CA PRO A 80 -34.79 40.36 -12.48
C PRO A 80 -33.71 39.50 -11.81
N PRO A 81 -33.93 39.01 -10.58
CA PRO A 81 -32.99 38.12 -9.90
C PRO A 81 -32.72 36.88 -10.74
N SER A 82 -31.44 36.49 -10.85
CA SER A 82 -31.03 35.28 -11.55
C SER A 82 -30.97 34.11 -10.57
N PRO A 83 -31.61 32.97 -10.86
CA PRO A 83 -31.49 31.76 -10.04
C PRO A 83 -30.05 31.27 -9.89
N THR A 84 -29.24 31.34 -10.95
CA THR A 84 -27.83 30.94 -10.96
C THR A 84 -27.00 31.85 -10.05
N VAL A 85 -27.24 33.16 -10.08
CA VAL A 85 -26.58 34.13 -9.18
C VAL A 85 -27.00 33.87 -7.73
N PHE A 86 -28.28 33.61 -7.48
CA PHE A 86 -28.79 33.27 -6.15
C PHE A 86 -28.10 32.01 -5.59
N GLN A 87 -27.99 30.96 -6.39
CA GLN A 87 -27.33 29.71 -6.02
C GLN A 87 -25.84 29.93 -5.74
N ALA A 88 -25.14 30.65 -6.61
CA ALA A 88 -23.73 31.00 -6.40
C ALA A 88 -23.52 31.82 -5.12
N GLN A 89 -24.35 32.83 -4.85
CA GLN A 89 -24.29 33.64 -3.62
C GLN A 89 -24.48 32.77 -2.37
N LYS A 90 -25.45 31.84 -2.41
CA LYS A 90 -25.70 30.89 -1.32
C LYS A 90 -24.47 30.00 -1.07
N LEU A 91 -23.94 29.37 -2.10
CA LEU A 91 -22.78 28.50 -2.02
C LEU A 91 -21.53 29.26 -1.55
N LEU A 92 -21.28 30.44 -2.10
CA LEU A 92 -20.15 31.29 -1.66
C LEU A 92 -20.31 31.72 -0.20
N ARG A 93 -21.52 31.94 0.28
CA ARG A 93 -21.79 32.22 1.70
C ARG A 93 -21.54 31.01 2.57
N ASP A 94 -22.02 29.84 2.17
CA ASP A 94 -21.82 28.57 2.89
C ASP A 94 -20.33 28.19 2.99
N LEU A 95 -19.53 28.53 1.95
CA LEU A 95 -18.08 28.40 1.92
C LEU A 95 -17.30 29.55 2.59
N GLY A 96 -18.00 30.52 3.20
CA GLY A 96 -17.38 31.65 3.92
C GLY A 96 -16.77 32.75 3.03
N HIS A 97 -17.02 32.72 1.71
CA HIS A 97 -16.49 33.70 0.75
C HIS A 97 -17.37 34.91 0.54
N TYR A 98 -18.67 34.81 0.86
CA TYR A 98 -19.66 35.89 0.67
C TYR A 98 -20.37 36.24 1.99
N ARG A 99 -20.49 37.53 2.28
CA ARG A 99 -21.15 38.05 3.49
C ARG A 99 -22.31 38.98 3.16
N GLY A 100 -22.61 39.17 1.87
CA GLY A 100 -23.70 40.00 1.40
C GLY A 100 -25.08 39.35 1.47
N VAL A 101 -26.08 40.03 0.97
CA VAL A 101 -27.46 39.54 0.90
C VAL A 101 -27.61 38.58 -0.29
N VAL A 102 -28.11 37.37 -0.05
CA VAL A 102 -28.42 36.41 -1.11
C VAL A 102 -29.76 36.80 -1.73
N ASN A 103 -29.71 37.51 -2.85
CA ASN A 103 -30.87 38.09 -3.52
C ASN A 103 -30.95 37.78 -5.01
N GLY A 104 -29.97 37.06 -5.57
CA GLY A 104 -29.91 36.72 -6.99
C GLY A 104 -29.51 37.88 -7.91
N LEU A 105 -29.07 39.02 -7.36
CA LEU A 105 -28.57 40.15 -8.11
C LEU A 105 -27.03 40.11 -8.14
N LEU A 106 -26.44 40.26 -9.32
CA LEU A 106 -25.00 40.34 -9.48
C LEU A 106 -24.57 41.79 -9.13
N ASP A 107 -24.11 41.97 -7.89
CA ASP A 107 -23.55 43.20 -7.37
C ASP A 107 -22.01 43.13 -7.25
N GLU A 108 -21.39 44.27 -6.91
CA GLU A 108 -19.95 44.35 -6.73
C GLU A 108 -19.45 43.39 -5.61
N ALA A 109 -20.21 43.27 -4.52
CA ALA A 109 -19.88 42.37 -3.41
C ALA A 109 -19.86 40.90 -3.86
N THR A 110 -20.80 40.50 -4.72
CA THR A 110 -20.85 39.16 -5.33
C THR A 110 -19.66 38.94 -6.26
N SER A 111 -19.35 39.90 -7.14
CA SER A 111 -18.21 39.80 -8.07
C SER A 111 -16.88 39.70 -7.32
N VAL A 112 -16.69 40.48 -6.26
CA VAL A 112 -15.51 40.41 -5.39
C VAL A 112 -15.39 39.03 -4.70
N ALA A 113 -16.49 38.47 -4.23
CA ALA A 113 -16.53 37.14 -3.62
C ALA A 113 -16.17 36.05 -4.62
N VAL A 114 -16.73 36.13 -5.86
CA VAL A 114 -16.37 35.21 -6.95
C VAL A 114 -14.89 35.29 -7.27
N LYS A 115 -14.32 36.47 -7.50
CA LYS A 115 -12.90 36.67 -7.78
C LYS A 115 -11.98 36.15 -6.64
N ARG A 116 -12.42 36.30 -5.39
CA ARG A 116 -11.69 35.75 -4.22
C ARG A 116 -11.69 34.23 -4.25
N TYR A 117 -12.83 33.62 -4.53
CA TYR A 117 -12.97 32.19 -4.65
C TYR A 117 -12.13 31.63 -5.82
N GLN A 118 -12.26 32.22 -7.01
CA GLN A 118 -11.50 31.82 -8.20
C GLN A 118 -9.99 31.86 -7.96
N ARG A 119 -9.47 32.92 -7.32
CA ARG A 119 -8.05 33.00 -6.93
C ARG A 119 -7.62 31.90 -5.98
N ARG A 120 -8.46 31.59 -4.99
CA ARG A 120 -8.15 30.55 -4.00
C ARG A 120 -8.14 29.15 -4.59
N THR A 121 -8.98 28.90 -5.57
CA THR A 121 -9.13 27.59 -6.23
C THR A 121 -8.36 27.47 -7.55
N ASN A 122 -7.53 28.48 -7.87
CA ASN A 122 -6.73 28.55 -9.09
C ASN A 122 -7.56 28.46 -10.39
N LEU A 123 -8.77 28.98 -10.37
CA LEU A 123 -9.61 29.19 -11.55
C LEU A 123 -9.25 30.52 -12.23
N GLU A 124 -9.70 30.69 -13.48
CA GLU A 124 -9.61 31.98 -14.17
C GLU A 124 -10.37 33.07 -13.38
N VAL A 125 -9.69 34.21 -13.11
CA VAL A 125 -10.20 35.26 -12.23
C VAL A 125 -10.90 36.32 -13.05
N ASP A 126 -12.10 36.02 -13.54
CA ASP A 126 -12.95 36.92 -14.32
C ASP A 126 -14.07 37.60 -13.49
N GLY A 127 -14.45 36.98 -12.37
CA GLY A 127 -15.55 37.45 -11.51
C GLY A 127 -16.93 37.15 -12.06
N LEU A 128 -17.04 36.31 -13.09
CA LEU A 128 -18.29 35.90 -13.72
C LEU A 128 -18.87 34.67 -13.02
N ILE A 129 -20.20 34.58 -13.05
CA ILE A 129 -20.94 33.42 -12.55
C ILE A 129 -21.44 32.62 -13.76
N SER A 130 -20.87 31.45 -13.96
CA SER A 130 -21.30 30.44 -14.93
C SER A 130 -21.89 29.22 -14.23
N GLU A 131 -22.57 28.37 -14.99
CA GLU A 131 -23.02 27.06 -14.47
C GLU A 131 -21.83 26.20 -13.98
N GLU A 132 -20.71 26.23 -14.71
CA GLU A 132 -19.50 25.49 -14.33
C GLU A 132 -18.92 26.01 -13.01
N LEU A 133 -19.01 27.33 -12.74
CA LEU A 133 -18.59 27.87 -11.45
C LEU A 133 -19.52 27.41 -10.33
N VAL A 134 -20.83 27.35 -10.57
CA VAL A 134 -21.81 26.84 -9.60
C VAL A 134 -21.53 25.36 -9.29
N ASP A 135 -21.33 24.55 -10.31
CA ASP A 135 -20.98 23.13 -10.15
C ASP A 135 -19.69 22.95 -9.34
N HIS A 136 -18.67 23.78 -9.64
CA HIS A 136 -17.41 23.76 -8.90
C HIS A 136 -17.59 24.17 -7.42
N LEU A 137 -18.44 25.17 -7.15
CA LEU A 137 -18.80 25.59 -5.78
C LEU A 137 -19.55 24.48 -5.03
N GLU A 138 -20.48 23.79 -5.68
CA GLU A 138 -21.20 22.65 -5.09
C GLU A 138 -20.26 21.50 -4.74
N PHE A 139 -19.39 21.12 -5.70
CA PHE A 139 -18.40 20.08 -5.48
C PHE A 139 -17.46 20.42 -4.32
N THR A 140 -16.96 21.66 -4.26
CA THR A 140 -16.10 22.13 -3.17
C THR A 140 -16.82 22.06 -1.83
N GLY A 141 -18.08 22.53 -1.77
CA GLY A 141 -18.87 22.45 -0.54
C GLY A 141 -19.17 21.02 -0.09
N GLN A 142 -19.40 20.10 -1.02
CA GLN A 142 -19.54 18.67 -0.71
C GLN A 142 -18.25 18.08 -0.19
N ALA A 143 -17.10 18.41 -0.81
CA ALA A 143 -15.79 17.94 -0.39
C ALA A 143 -15.43 18.46 1.02
N GLU A 144 -15.65 19.74 1.32
CA GLU A 144 -15.40 20.32 2.65
C GLU A 144 -16.26 19.63 3.73
N ARG A 145 -17.55 19.46 3.50
CA ARG A 145 -18.46 18.74 4.43
C ARG A 145 -18.03 17.29 4.64
N LEU A 146 -17.54 16.63 3.59
CA LEU A 146 -17.02 15.25 3.72
C LEU A 146 -15.76 15.22 4.56
N VAL A 147 -14.81 16.13 4.34
CA VAL A 147 -13.58 16.25 5.12
C VAL A 147 -13.89 16.54 6.59
N GLU A 148 -14.82 17.45 6.88
CA GLU A 148 -15.25 17.75 8.24
C GLU A 148 -15.85 16.52 8.94
N ARG A 149 -16.80 15.85 8.29
CA ARG A 149 -17.40 14.60 8.82
C ARG A 149 -16.36 13.51 9.04
N LEU A 150 -15.41 13.34 8.12
CA LEU A 150 -14.33 12.38 8.29
C LEU A 150 -13.41 12.76 9.46
N SER A 151 -13.18 14.05 9.69
CA SER A 151 -12.39 14.52 10.82
C SER A 151 -13.09 14.29 12.17
N GLU A 152 -14.40 14.50 12.24
CA GLU A 152 -15.22 14.21 13.43
C GLU A 152 -15.21 12.70 13.74
N VAL A 153 -15.53 11.85 12.74
CA VAL A 153 -15.51 10.39 12.91
C VAL A 153 -14.12 9.91 13.34
N ARG A 154 -13.06 10.51 12.77
CA ARG A 154 -11.69 10.20 13.18
C ARG A 154 -11.44 10.61 14.63
N GLY A 155 -11.89 11.79 15.03
CA GLY A 155 -11.79 12.29 16.42
C GLY A 155 -12.45 11.34 17.42
N GLU A 156 -13.66 10.90 17.13
CA GLU A 156 -14.38 9.93 17.97
C GLU A 156 -13.66 8.57 18.05
N GLN A 157 -13.12 8.08 16.92
CA GLN A 157 -12.36 6.83 16.90
C GLN A 157 -11.08 6.93 17.73
N VAL A 158 -10.37 8.05 17.66
CA VAL A 158 -9.18 8.33 18.48
C VAL A 158 -9.53 8.38 19.95
N ALA A 159 -10.60 9.08 20.33
CA ALA A 159 -11.07 9.16 21.72
C ALA A 159 -11.45 7.79 22.28
N ARG A 160 -12.23 7.00 21.53
CA ARG A 160 -12.60 5.62 21.90
C ARG A 160 -11.37 4.72 22.08
N ALA A 161 -10.41 4.79 21.14
CA ALA A 161 -9.19 4.02 21.23
C ALA A 161 -8.34 4.40 22.45
N ARG A 162 -8.24 5.70 22.76
CA ARG A 162 -7.54 6.21 23.95
C ARG A 162 -8.19 5.71 25.24
N ALA A 163 -9.52 5.80 25.34
CA ALA A 163 -10.25 5.32 26.50
C ALA A 163 -10.08 3.80 26.71
N ALA A 164 -10.13 3.02 25.63
CA ALA A 164 -9.96 1.57 25.68
C ALA A 164 -8.55 1.14 26.15
N LEU A 165 -7.49 1.79 25.66
CA LEU A 165 -6.12 1.55 26.13
C LEU A 165 -5.91 2.03 27.58
N ALA A 166 -6.53 3.15 27.97
CA ALA A 166 -6.43 3.68 29.34
C ALA A 166 -7.13 2.80 30.38
N ALA A 167 -8.12 2.02 29.99
CA ALA A 167 -8.86 1.11 30.85
C ALA A 167 -8.02 -0.07 31.36
N GLN A 168 -6.97 -0.45 30.64
CA GLN A 168 -6.07 -1.53 31.02
C GLN A 168 -4.78 -0.95 31.65
N PRO A 169 -4.37 -1.38 32.84
CA PRO A 169 -3.17 -0.85 33.54
C PRO A 169 -1.90 -0.99 32.69
N GLU A 170 -1.74 -2.14 32.01
CA GLU A 170 -0.55 -2.50 31.24
C GLU A 170 -0.39 -1.63 29.99
N THR A 171 -1.50 -1.18 29.38
CA THR A 171 -1.45 -0.35 28.15
C THR A 171 -1.57 1.14 28.46
N ARG A 172 -1.98 1.53 29.67
CA ARG A 172 -2.08 2.94 30.08
C ARG A 172 -0.75 3.68 29.91
N ASN A 173 0.37 3.03 30.25
CA ASN A 173 1.71 3.61 30.14
C ASN A 173 2.13 3.86 28.69
N LEU A 174 1.51 3.19 27.71
CA LEU A 174 1.75 3.43 26.27
C LEU A 174 1.09 4.72 25.77
N LEU A 175 0.21 5.34 26.58
CA LEU A 175 -0.49 6.57 26.22
C LEU A 175 0.20 7.85 26.76
N VAL A 176 1.33 7.72 27.43
CA VAL A 176 2.00 8.86 28.11
C VAL A 176 2.63 9.86 27.12
N GLY A 177 2.58 9.57 25.81
CA GLY A 177 2.88 10.56 24.78
C GLY A 177 4.30 11.14 24.85
N ARG A 178 5.31 10.30 25.03
CA ARG A 178 6.73 10.74 25.13
C ARG A 178 7.20 11.53 23.90
N ALA A 179 6.60 11.31 22.73
CA ALA A 179 6.99 11.99 21.51
C ALA A 179 6.79 13.51 21.54
N ALA A 180 5.82 13.99 22.29
CA ALA A 180 5.56 15.43 22.41
C ALA A 180 6.63 16.17 23.24
N SER A 181 7.36 15.46 24.12
CA SER A 181 8.42 16.00 24.98
C SER A 181 9.83 15.73 24.45
N GLU A 182 9.99 14.84 23.46
CA GLU A 182 11.28 14.49 22.88
C GLU A 182 11.58 15.41 21.68
N SER A 183 12.64 16.23 21.78
CA SER A 183 13.19 17.00 20.66
C SER A 183 14.40 16.29 20.06
N ALA A 184 14.56 16.45 18.75
CA ALA A 184 15.76 15.95 18.07
C ALA A 184 17.00 16.70 18.56
N ASN A 185 18.09 15.97 18.76
CA ASN A 185 19.37 16.58 19.11
C ASN A 185 20.05 17.15 17.83
N PRO A 186 20.13 18.48 17.66
CA PRO A 186 20.69 19.08 16.46
C PRO A 186 22.21 18.87 16.31
N THR A 187 22.90 18.52 17.41
CA THR A 187 24.36 18.30 17.44
C THR A 187 24.73 16.82 17.35
N ARG A 188 23.75 15.93 17.20
CA ARG A 188 24.03 14.49 17.08
C ARG A 188 24.80 14.20 15.80
N ASP A 189 25.96 13.61 15.97
CA ASP A 189 26.77 13.13 14.85
C ASP A 189 26.50 11.65 14.58
N SER A 190 25.95 11.38 13.40
CA SER A 190 25.71 10.01 12.92
C SER A 190 26.91 9.42 12.16
N ALA A 191 28.02 10.13 12.02
CA ALA A 191 29.16 9.72 11.19
C ALA A 191 29.78 8.41 11.68
N ALA A 192 29.96 8.24 12.97
CA ALA A 192 30.52 7.01 13.57
C ALA A 192 29.61 5.79 13.29
N CYS A 193 28.29 5.93 13.48
CA CYS A 193 27.33 4.88 13.17
C CYS A 193 27.35 4.50 11.68
N LEU A 194 27.42 5.48 10.78
CA LEU A 194 27.42 5.23 9.34
C LEU A 194 28.79 4.75 8.82
N ALA A 195 29.88 4.97 9.57
CA ALA A 195 31.21 4.44 9.22
C ALA A 195 31.34 2.95 9.58
N ALA A 196 30.78 2.53 10.73
CA ALA A 196 30.77 1.14 11.19
C ALA A 196 29.34 0.75 11.60
N PRO A 197 28.43 0.55 10.63
CA PRO A 197 27.03 0.37 10.91
C PRO A 197 26.75 -0.97 11.59
N ASN A 198 25.90 -0.92 12.61
CA ASN A 198 25.23 -2.10 13.17
C ASN A 198 23.72 -1.82 13.30
N VAL A 199 22.95 -2.89 13.45
CA VAL A 199 21.47 -2.77 13.46
C VAL A 199 20.99 -1.88 14.60
N SER A 200 21.64 -1.89 15.77
CA SER A 200 21.24 -1.05 16.91
C SER A 200 21.47 0.42 16.62
N CYS A 201 22.67 0.79 16.17
CA CYS A 201 22.97 2.20 15.89
C CYS A 201 22.08 2.75 14.77
N LEU A 202 21.81 1.98 13.70
CA LEU A 202 20.92 2.44 12.62
C LEU A 202 19.48 2.66 13.10
N LEU A 203 18.98 1.83 14.02
CA LEU A 203 17.64 2.01 14.62
C LEU A 203 17.60 3.23 15.56
N GLU A 204 18.68 3.48 16.32
CA GLU A 204 18.80 4.68 17.17
C GLU A 204 18.83 5.95 16.32
N GLU A 205 19.60 5.96 15.22
CA GLU A 205 19.61 7.08 14.27
C GLU A 205 18.24 7.28 13.58
N ALA A 206 17.52 6.19 13.31
CA ALA A 206 16.17 6.27 12.76
C ALA A 206 15.18 6.88 13.77
N LEU A 207 15.27 6.51 15.05
CA LEU A 207 14.47 7.10 16.14
C LEU A 207 14.79 8.58 16.31
N GLU A 208 16.08 8.95 16.27
CA GLU A 208 16.49 10.35 16.36
C GLU A 208 15.96 11.18 15.19
N ALA A 209 16.09 10.67 13.96
CA ALA A 209 15.52 11.31 12.79
C ALA A 209 13.98 11.44 12.87
N ALA A 210 13.29 10.45 13.48
CA ALA A 210 11.85 10.48 13.67
C ALA A 210 11.40 11.64 14.59
N LYS A 211 12.20 12.01 15.62
CA LYS A 211 11.90 13.15 16.50
C LYS A 211 11.85 14.49 15.75
N ALA A 212 12.64 14.64 14.69
CA ALA A 212 12.65 15.83 13.82
C ALA A 212 11.46 15.89 12.83
N VAL A 213 10.60 14.89 12.79
CA VAL A 213 9.44 14.88 11.89
C VAL A 213 8.30 15.70 12.50
N HIS A 214 8.06 16.91 11.99
CA HIS A 214 7.05 17.83 12.54
C HIS A 214 5.60 17.34 12.38
N ARG A 215 5.29 16.64 11.29
CA ARG A 215 3.92 16.14 11.03
C ARG A 215 3.69 14.84 11.78
N VAL A 216 2.83 14.88 12.80
CA VAL A 216 2.52 13.76 13.71
C VAL A 216 2.25 12.46 12.97
N HIS A 217 1.38 12.46 11.94
CA HIS A 217 1.03 11.24 11.22
C HIS A 217 2.20 10.61 10.44
N PHE A 218 3.16 11.41 9.94
CA PHE A 218 4.38 10.90 9.33
C PHE A 218 5.37 10.39 10.37
N ARG A 219 5.43 11.03 11.54
CA ARG A 219 6.22 10.57 12.68
C ARG A 219 5.71 9.23 13.18
N ASP A 220 4.42 9.12 13.44
CA ASP A 220 3.78 7.87 13.89
C ASP A 220 3.98 6.73 12.88
N TRP A 221 3.92 7.04 11.59
CA TRP A 221 4.19 6.03 10.56
C TRP A 221 5.62 5.50 10.65
N VAL A 222 6.63 6.37 10.69
CA VAL A 222 8.04 5.98 10.82
C VAL A 222 8.28 5.19 12.10
N LEU A 223 7.73 5.62 13.25
CA LEU A 223 7.78 4.87 14.50
C LEU A 223 7.18 3.48 14.34
N GLY A 224 6.07 3.37 13.59
CA GLY A 224 5.44 2.09 13.23
C GLY A 224 6.33 1.16 12.40
N GLU A 225 7.22 1.67 11.55
CA GLU A 225 8.20 0.88 10.80
C GLU A 225 9.39 0.47 11.67
N ILE A 226 9.89 1.38 12.51
CA ILE A 226 10.98 1.11 13.46
C ILE A 226 10.59 -0.03 14.41
N LEU A 227 9.44 0.11 15.09
CA LEU A 227 8.97 -0.92 16.03
C LEU A 227 8.70 -2.27 15.35
N GLN A 228 8.24 -2.26 14.12
CA GLN A 228 8.01 -3.50 13.37
C GLN A 228 9.32 -4.24 13.09
N LEU A 229 10.40 -3.53 12.83
CA LEU A 229 11.71 -4.12 12.66
C LEU A 229 12.26 -4.60 14.02
N GLN A 230 12.18 -3.79 15.08
CA GLN A 230 12.55 -4.17 16.45
C GLN A 230 11.84 -5.46 16.88
N ALA A 231 10.53 -5.56 16.68
CA ALA A 231 9.75 -6.76 17.00
C ALA A 231 10.18 -7.99 16.16
N ARG A 232 10.49 -7.80 14.86
CA ARG A 232 11.01 -8.89 14.01
C ARG A 232 12.36 -9.41 14.51
N LEU A 233 13.19 -8.52 15.00
CA LEU A 233 14.51 -8.85 15.58
C LEU A 233 14.43 -9.38 17.03
N GLY A 234 13.23 -9.42 17.62
CA GLY A 234 12.99 -9.89 18.98
C GLY A 234 13.32 -8.91 20.08
N ARG A 235 13.48 -7.65 19.70
CA ARG A 235 13.69 -6.55 20.64
C ARG A 235 12.33 -6.03 21.12
N ASP A 236 11.57 -6.89 21.81
CA ASP A 236 10.16 -6.61 22.14
C ASP A 236 10.04 -5.41 23.08
N ASP A 237 10.93 -5.25 24.06
CA ASP A 237 10.91 -4.09 24.98
C ASP A 237 11.17 -2.78 24.25
N ALA A 238 12.16 -2.74 23.35
CA ALA A 238 12.43 -1.58 22.51
C ALA A 238 11.25 -1.27 21.56
N ALA A 239 10.56 -2.30 21.06
CA ALA A 239 9.37 -2.12 20.25
C ALA A 239 8.20 -1.53 21.05
N LEU A 240 8.01 -1.93 22.32
CA LEU A 240 7.02 -1.35 23.23
C LEU A 240 7.38 0.10 23.60
N GLU A 241 8.64 0.39 23.88
CA GLU A 241 9.11 1.77 24.10
C GLU A 241 8.86 2.66 22.88
N THR A 242 9.09 2.14 21.68
CA THR A 242 8.81 2.87 20.44
C THR A 242 7.30 3.05 20.23
N ALA A 243 6.48 2.06 20.60
CA ALA A 243 5.02 2.18 20.56
C ALA A 243 4.49 3.28 21.49
N ALA A 244 5.11 3.47 22.67
CA ALA A 244 4.77 4.54 23.62
C ALA A 244 5.08 5.96 23.11
N ARG A 245 5.82 6.09 21.99
CA ARG A 245 6.09 7.36 21.30
C ARG A 245 5.05 7.70 20.23
N ILE A 246 4.14 6.79 19.92
CA ILE A 246 3.08 6.99 18.92
C ILE A 246 1.95 7.82 19.55
N ASP A 247 1.55 8.90 18.88
CA ASP A 247 0.50 9.80 19.40
C ASP A 247 -0.92 9.29 19.12
N ASP A 248 -1.16 8.63 17.98
CA ASP A 248 -2.47 8.08 17.62
C ASP A 248 -2.70 6.74 18.33
N PRO A 249 -3.63 6.64 19.31
CA PRO A 249 -3.86 5.43 20.08
C PRO A 249 -4.33 4.23 19.22
N ARG A 250 -4.92 4.48 18.05
CA ARG A 250 -5.28 3.42 17.09
C ARG A 250 -4.02 2.78 16.50
N LEU A 251 -2.99 3.59 16.24
CA LEU A 251 -1.70 3.10 15.76
C LEU A 251 -0.92 2.39 16.87
N VAL A 252 -1.10 2.77 18.15
CA VAL A 252 -0.58 2.01 19.31
C VAL A 252 -1.19 0.60 19.33
N MET A 253 -2.50 0.45 19.16
CA MET A 253 -3.13 -0.88 19.05
C MET A 253 -2.59 -1.69 17.87
N ALA A 254 -2.44 -1.04 16.71
CA ALA A 254 -1.85 -1.67 15.53
C ALA A 254 -0.38 -2.10 15.78
N ALA A 255 0.38 -1.31 16.55
CA ALA A 255 1.75 -1.61 16.96
C ALA A 255 1.81 -2.87 17.85
N LEU A 256 0.96 -2.95 18.86
CA LEU A 256 0.81 -4.17 19.68
C LEU A 256 0.49 -5.39 18.81
N GLY A 257 -0.39 -5.22 17.81
CA GLY A 257 -0.68 -6.25 16.82
C GLY A 257 0.53 -6.67 16.00
N LYS A 258 1.41 -5.73 15.60
CA LYS A 258 2.67 -6.03 14.89
C LYS A 258 3.62 -6.82 15.80
N ILE A 259 3.75 -6.42 17.07
CA ILE A 259 4.60 -7.10 18.07
C ILE A 259 4.09 -8.53 18.29
N GLY A 260 2.82 -8.72 18.61
CA GLY A 260 2.24 -10.06 18.86
C GLY A 260 2.39 -11.00 17.65
N ARG A 261 2.19 -10.50 16.43
CA ARG A 261 2.43 -11.30 15.22
C ARG A 261 3.91 -11.64 15.00
N ALA A 262 4.83 -10.76 15.38
CA ALA A 262 6.26 -11.04 15.30
C ALA A 262 6.68 -12.08 16.34
N GLN A 263 6.16 -12.00 17.57
CA GLN A 263 6.35 -12.99 18.63
C GLN A 263 5.86 -14.38 18.19
N ALA A 264 4.65 -14.46 17.61
CA ALA A 264 4.10 -15.70 17.09
C ALA A 264 5.02 -16.35 16.04
N ARG A 265 5.50 -15.56 15.06
CA ARG A 265 6.43 -16.05 14.02
C ARG A 265 7.77 -16.57 14.57
N ARG A 266 8.21 -16.06 15.70
CA ARG A 266 9.46 -16.46 16.36
C ARG A 266 9.30 -17.60 17.35
N GLY A 267 8.13 -18.22 17.42
CA GLY A 267 7.84 -19.31 18.36
C GLY A 267 7.63 -18.84 19.81
N ARG A 268 7.53 -17.54 20.05
CA ARG A 268 7.23 -16.99 21.39
C ARG A 268 5.71 -16.95 21.63
N TRP A 269 5.09 -18.12 21.60
CA TRP A 269 3.63 -18.26 21.56
C TRP A 269 2.92 -17.71 22.78
N GLN A 270 3.49 -17.92 23.98
CA GLN A 270 2.93 -17.40 25.24
C GLN A 270 2.96 -15.87 25.24
N ALA A 271 4.07 -15.25 24.82
CA ALA A 271 4.20 -13.80 24.69
C ALA A 271 3.21 -13.24 23.66
N ALA A 272 3.06 -13.91 22.52
CA ALA A 272 2.09 -13.52 21.49
C ALA A 272 0.64 -13.53 22.01
N GLY A 273 0.27 -14.58 22.76
CA GLY A 273 -1.02 -14.68 23.41
C GLY A 273 -1.24 -13.62 24.50
N ALA A 274 -0.21 -13.33 25.29
CA ALA A 274 -0.23 -12.26 26.29
C ALA A 274 -0.41 -10.88 25.61
N THR A 275 0.39 -10.59 24.59
CA THR A 275 0.26 -9.35 23.82
C THR A 275 -1.11 -9.21 23.16
N ALA A 276 -1.69 -10.31 22.63
CA ALA A 276 -3.04 -10.27 22.06
C ALA A 276 -4.09 -9.82 23.10
N ARG A 277 -4.01 -10.29 24.35
CA ARG A 277 -4.95 -9.90 25.42
C ARG A 277 -4.87 -8.42 25.80
N LEU A 278 -3.72 -7.79 25.57
CA LEU A 278 -3.53 -6.35 25.80
C LEU A 278 -4.18 -5.46 24.72
N ILE A 279 -4.68 -6.03 23.64
CA ILE A 279 -5.21 -5.27 22.50
C ILE A 279 -6.73 -5.13 22.65
N PRO A 280 -7.28 -3.92 22.93
CA PRO A 280 -8.72 -3.73 23.07
C PRO A 280 -9.48 -3.85 21.74
N ASP A 281 -8.84 -3.57 20.60
CA ASP A 281 -9.45 -3.72 19.28
C ASP A 281 -9.56 -5.20 18.92
N LEU A 282 -10.81 -5.70 18.86
CA LEU A 282 -11.10 -7.12 18.61
C LEU A 282 -10.57 -7.63 17.27
N ARG A 283 -10.50 -6.77 16.24
CA ARG A 283 -9.99 -7.14 14.92
C ARG A 283 -8.47 -7.33 14.95
N VAL A 284 -7.77 -6.42 15.60
CA VAL A 284 -6.31 -6.50 15.75
C VAL A 284 -5.95 -7.68 16.64
N GLN A 285 -6.68 -7.87 17.75
CA GLN A 285 -6.52 -9.00 18.66
C GLN A 285 -6.72 -10.34 17.95
N ALA A 286 -7.84 -10.51 17.23
CA ALA A 286 -8.12 -11.71 16.45
C ALA A 286 -7.05 -11.96 15.39
N GLY A 287 -6.57 -10.91 14.71
CA GLY A 287 -5.48 -11.03 13.73
C GLY A 287 -4.15 -11.50 14.30
N VAL A 288 -3.86 -11.24 15.58
CA VAL A 288 -2.69 -11.82 16.28
C VAL A 288 -2.93 -13.29 16.55
N LEU A 289 -4.11 -13.66 17.04
CA LEU A 289 -4.47 -15.06 17.31
C LEU A 289 -4.48 -15.92 16.04
N VAL A 290 -4.98 -15.41 14.92
CA VAL A 290 -4.94 -16.10 13.63
C VAL A 290 -3.48 -16.37 13.23
N ARG A 291 -2.58 -15.41 13.43
CA ARG A 291 -1.15 -15.63 13.15
C ARG A 291 -0.51 -16.62 14.12
N LEU A 292 -0.95 -16.60 15.37
CA LEU A 292 -0.53 -17.56 16.39
C LEU A 292 -0.96 -18.99 16.01
N VAL A 293 -2.20 -19.17 15.54
CA VAL A 293 -2.70 -20.45 15.02
C VAL A 293 -1.81 -20.97 13.90
N ALA A 294 -1.52 -20.15 12.89
CA ALA A 294 -0.63 -20.54 11.79
C ALA A 294 0.75 -21.00 12.30
N ALA A 295 1.35 -20.26 13.22
CA ALA A 295 2.66 -20.59 13.78
C ALA A 295 2.63 -21.89 14.61
N LEU A 296 1.54 -22.16 15.34
CA LEU A 296 1.36 -23.38 16.12
C LEU A 296 1.09 -24.61 15.22
N VAL A 297 0.38 -24.43 14.11
CA VAL A 297 0.20 -25.48 13.10
C VAL A 297 1.53 -25.80 12.42
N GLU A 298 2.29 -24.78 12.02
CA GLU A 298 3.65 -24.93 11.46
C GLU A 298 4.62 -25.64 12.43
N ALA A 299 4.43 -25.45 13.74
CA ALA A 299 5.23 -26.05 14.81
C ALA A 299 4.70 -27.41 15.30
N GLU A 300 3.71 -27.98 14.63
CA GLU A 300 3.07 -29.27 14.95
C GLU A 300 2.53 -29.34 16.39
N ARG A 301 1.91 -28.22 16.86
CA ARG A 301 1.29 -28.12 18.19
C ARG A 301 -0.26 -28.04 18.09
N PRO A 302 -0.94 -29.15 17.78
CA PRO A 302 -2.36 -29.14 17.44
C PRO A 302 -3.29 -28.72 18.60
N ALA A 303 -2.99 -29.11 19.83
CA ALA A 303 -3.82 -28.72 20.98
C ALA A 303 -3.79 -27.20 21.20
N ALA A 304 -2.60 -26.59 21.23
CA ALA A 304 -2.46 -25.14 21.37
C ALA A 304 -3.03 -24.38 20.17
N ALA A 305 -2.89 -24.93 18.95
CA ALA A 305 -3.51 -24.37 17.74
C ALA A 305 -5.04 -24.39 17.82
N TYR A 306 -5.62 -25.45 18.33
CA TYR A 306 -7.05 -25.58 18.57
C TYR A 306 -7.56 -24.53 19.55
N ASP A 307 -6.89 -24.40 20.72
CA ASP A 307 -7.28 -23.42 21.74
C ASP A 307 -7.18 -21.98 21.23
N ALA A 308 -6.10 -21.65 20.52
CA ALA A 308 -5.91 -20.35 19.90
C ALA A 308 -6.99 -20.06 18.83
N ALA A 309 -7.36 -21.06 18.01
CA ALA A 309 -8.38 -20.93 16.98
C ALA A 309 -9.78 -20.72 17.60
N ARG A 310 -10.10 -21.42 18.67
CA ARG A 310 -11.34 -21.24 19.45
C ARG A 310 -11.41 -19.85 20.07
N ALA A 311 -10.31 -19.38 20.66
CA ALA A 311 -10.22 -18.02 21.18
C ALA A 311 -10.42 -16.96 20.09
N ALA A 312 -9.78 -17.13 18.93
CA ALA A 312 -9.98 -16.25 17.77
C ALA A 312 -11.45 -16.25 17.32
N SER A 313 -12.07 -17.43 17.18
CA SER A 313 -13.48 -17.56 16.77
C SER A 313 -14.44 -16.85 17.73
N ALA A 314 -14.21 -16.95 19.06
CA ALA A 314 -15.03 -16.27 20.05
C ALA A 314 -14.97 -14.72 19.93
N LEU A 315 -13.82 -14.17 19.52
CA LEU A 315 -13.71 -12.74 19.23
C LEU A 315 -14.46 -12.36 17.96
N LEU A 316 -14.49 -13.22 16.93
CA LEU A 316 -15.19 -12.93 15.67
C LEU A 316 -16.68 -12.70 15.88
N GLU A 317 -17.33 -13.44 16.80
CA GLU A 317 -18.75 -13.25 17.12
C GLU A 317 -19.06 -11.85 17.65
N ARG A 318 -18.08 -11.22 18.29
CA ARG A 318 -18.20 -9.88 18.90
C ARG A 318 -17.85 -8.75 17.93
N ILE A 319 -17.31 -9.03 16.75
CA ILE A 319 -16.98 -8.01 15.74
C ILE A 319 -18.25 -7.64 14.96
N PRO A 320 -18.76 -6.40 15.03
CA PRO A 320 -20.04 -6.04 14.41
C PRO A 320 -19.97 -6.02 12.87
N ALA A 321 -18.83 -5.65 12.27
CA ALA A 321 -18.67 -5.53 10.83
C ALA A 321 -18.58 -6.91 10.16
N ALA A 322 -19.62 -7.34 9.43
CA ALA A 322 -19.71 -8.63 8.77
C ALA A 322 -18.52 -8.93 7.84
N ARG A 323 -18.09 -7.95 7.05
CA ARG A 323 -16.93 -8.08 6.18
C ARG A 323 -15.64 -8.37 6.96
N ALA A 324 -15.41 -7.66 8.08
CA ALA A 324 -14.21 -7.87 8.89
C ALA A 324 -14.21 -9.23 9.59
N ARG A 325 -15.39 -9.71 10.04
CA ARG A 325 -15.56 -11.09 10.56
C ARG A 325 -15.17 -12.12 9.52
N LEU A 326 -15.68 -11.96 8.29
CA LEU A 326 -15.43 -12.90 7.21
C LEU A 326 -13.95 -12.91 6.78
N ASP A 327 -13.31 -11.74 6.73
CA ASP A 327 -11.88 -11.64 6.41
C ASP A 327 -11.04 -12.45 7.40
N LEU A 328 -11.28 -12.26 8.70
CA LEU A 328 -10.58 -12.97 9.77
C LEU A 328 -10.96 -14.46 9.82
N LEU A 329 -12.22 -14.80 9.59
CA LEU A 329 -12.67 -16.18 9.52
C LEU A 329 -11.97 -16.92 8.37
N SER A 330 -11.88 -16.29 7.21
CA SER A 330 -11.17 -16.84 6.05
C SER A 330 -9.68 -17.03 6.33
N ASP A 331 -9.04 -16.05 6.98
CA ASP A 331 -7.63 -16.16 7.38
C ASP A 331 -7.43 -17.27 8.43
N LEU A 332 -8.39 -17.47 9.34
CA LEU A 332 -8.35 -18.53 10.34
C LEU A 332 -8.49 -19.92 9.70
N VAL A 333 -9.38 -20.08 8.72
CA VAL A 333 -9.46 -21.33 7.94
C VAL A 333 -8.14 -21.65 7.26
N LEU A 334 -7.52 -20.66 6.61
CA LEU A 334 -6.25 -20.84 5.93
C LEU A 334 -5.07 -21.08 6.90
N ALA A 335 -5.13 -20.49 8.11
CA ALA A 335 -4.13 -20.70 9.16
C ALA A 335 -4.19 -22.13 9.74
N LEU A 336 -5.35 -22.76 9.70
CA LEU A 336 -5.55 -24.15 10.13
C LEU A 336 -5.13 -25.17 9.08
N GLU A 337 -5.00 -24.78 7.79
CA GLU A 337 -4.60 -25.70 6.73
C GLU A 337 -3.10 -25.99 6.80
N PRO A 338 -2.68 -27.27 6.78
CA PRO A 338 -1.26 -27.61 6.82
C PRO A 338 -0.56 -27.17 5.53
N GLN A 339 0.70 -26.85 5.64
CA GLN A 339 1.57 -26.75 4.46
C GLN A 339 1.75 -28.14 3.83
N SER A 340 2.02 -28.17 2.53
CA SER A 340 2.13 -29.41 1.75
C SER A 340 3.02 -30.45 2.43
N GLY A 341 2.50 -31.67 2.63
CA GLY A 341 3.24 -32.82 3.15
C GLY A 341 3.04 -33.15 4.63
N ILE A 342 2.33 -32.30 5.39
CA ILE A 342 2.02 -32.58 6.80
C ILE A 342 0.57 -33.08 6.91
N GLU A 343 0.37 -34.23 7.56
CA GLU A 343 -0.98 -34.74 7.82
C GLU A 343 -1.63 -33.90 8.93
N GLN A 344 -2.75 -33.28 8.60
CA GLN A 344 -3.49 -32.45 9.55
C GLN A 344 -4.24 -33.30 10.57
N PRO A 345 -4.08 -33.08 11.88
CA PRO A 345 -4.89 -33.73 12.91
C PRO A 345 -6.38 -33.57 12.68
N LEU A 346 -7.15 -34.64 12.92
CA LEU A 346 -8.59 -34.68 12.67
C LEU A 346 -9.36 -33.53 13.34
N VAL A 347 -8.95 -33.15 14.56
CA VAL A 347 -9.60 -32.06 15.31
C VAL A 347 -9.42 -30.70 14.62
N LEU A 348 -8.25 -30.42 14.07
CA LEU A 348 -8.00 -29.15 13.34
C LEU A 348 -8.69 -29.16 11.97
N ARG A 349 -8.73 -30.33 11.31
CA ARG A 349 -9.45 -30.51 10.05
C ARG A 349 -10.95 -30.27 10.22
N ALA A 350 -11.57 -30.84 11.27
CA ALA A 350 -12.97 -30.62 11.59
C ALA A 350 -13.26 -29.16 11.89
N LEU A 351 -12.40 -28.49 12.66
CA LEU A 351 -12.54 -27.06 12.99
C LEU A 351 -12.41 -26.17 11.74
N ALA A 352 -11.46 -26.47 10.84
CA ALA A 352 -11.32 -25.77 9.57
C ALA A 352 -12.53 -25.95 8.64
N GLN A 353 -13.15 -27.13 8.67
CA GLN A 353 -14.38 -27.40 7.92
C GLN A 353 -15.57 -26.60 8.47
N ASP A 354 -15.75 -26.57 9.80
CA ASP A 354 -16.80 -25.76 10.46
C ASP A 354 -16.65 -24.28 10.10
N PHE A 355 -15.46 -23.72 10.26
CA PHE A 355 -15.23 -22.31 9.92
C PHE A 355 -15.44 -22.01 8.42
N ALA A 356 -15.10 -22.95 7.55
CA ALA A 356 -15.35 -22.79 6.12
C ALA A 356 -16.85 -22.85 5.77
N ALA A 357 -17.61 -23.72 6.45
CA ALA A 357 -19.07 -23.76 6.29
C ALA A 357 -19.71 -22.45 6.74
N ARG A 358 -19.27 -21.88 7.86
CA ARG A 358 -19.73 -20.57 8.34
C ARG A 358 -19.37 -19.43 7.37
N ALA A 359 -18.19 -19.49 6.75
CA ALA A 359 -17.80 -18.52 5.72
C ALA A 359 -18.68 -18.62 4.48
N LEU A 360 -19.03 -19.84 4.05
CA LEU A 360 -19.95 -20.08 2.93
C LEU A 360 -21.37 -19.56 3.22
N ALA A 361 -21.91 -19.82 4.41
CA ALA A 361 -23.24 -19.35 4.81
C ALA A 361 -23.33 -17.81 4.78
N ALA A 362 -22.23 -17.11 5.01
CA ALA A 362 -22.20 -15.64 4.94
C ALA A 362 -22.41 -15.07 3.52
N VAL A 363 -22.29 -15.89 2.46
CA VAL A 363 -22.52 -15.47 1.06
C VAL A 363 -24.00 -15.21 0.76
N GLU A 364 -24.89 -15.89 1.43
CA GLU A 364 -26.34 -15.76 1.25
C GLU A 364 -26.85 -14.34 1.57
N GLY A 365 -26.10 -13.56 2.35
CA GLY A 365 -26.38 -12.15 2.65
C GLY A 365 -26.10 -11.14 1.53
N GLY A 366 -25.60 -11.56 0.37
CA GLY A 366 -25.65 -10.81 -0.91
C GLY A 366 -24.57 -9.75 -1.17
N GLU A 367 -23.70 -9.39 -0.23
CA GLU A 367 -22.66 -8.36 -0.48
C GLU A 367 -21.58 -8.82 -1.47
N PRO A 368 -21.28 -8.07 -2.57
CA PRO A 368 -20.27 -8.45 -3.57
C PRO A 368 -18.86 -8.68 -2.97
N GLY A 369 -18.48 -7.89 -1.98
CA GLY A 369 -17.20 -8.04 -1.28
C GLY A 369 -17.09 -9.33 -0.47
N VAL A 370 -18.18 -9.80 0.13
CA VAL A 370 -18.29 -11.08 0.85
C VAL A 370 -18.12 -12.23 -0.14
N ARG A 371 -18.87 -12.20 -1.25
CA ARG A 371 -18.84 -13.22 -2.30
C ARG A 371 -17.41 -13.42 -2.84
N ARG A 372 -16.72 -12.32 -3.17
CA ARG A 372 -15.33 -12.38 -3.63
C ARG A 372 -14.40 -13.05 -2.60
N ARG A 373 -14.53 -12.70 -1.31
CA ARG A 373 -13.66 -13.24 -0.27
C ARG A 373 -13.83 -14.74 -0.10
N VAL A 374 -15.07 -15.20 -0.11
CA VAL A 374 -15.38 -16.65 -0.03
C VAL A 374 -14.90 -17.38 -1.27
N ALA A 375 -15.05 -16.79 -2.46
CA ALA A 375 -14.51 -17.37 -3.69
C ALA A 375 -12.99 -17.56 -3.63
N VAL A 376 -12.24 -16.56 -3.13
CA VAL A 376 -10.79 -16.67 -2.89
C VAL A 376 -10.48 -17.80 -1.90
N LEU A 377 -11.25 -17.91 -0.81
CA LEU A 377 -11.11 -19.00 0.16
C LEU A 377 -11.33 -20.36 -0.49
N MET A 378 -12.40 -20.51 -1.28
CA MET A 378 -12.70 -21.77 -2.01
C MET A 378 -11.58 -22.12 -2.99
N ALA A 379 -11.10 -21.16 -3.76
CA ALA A 379 -9.98 -21.36 -4.67
C ALA A 379 -8.73 -21.87 -3.94
N ARG A 380 -8.36 -21.24 -2.83
CA ARG A 380 -7.19 -21.63 -2.03
C ARG A 380 -7.34 -23.00 -1.39
N ARG A 381 -8.55 -23.36 -0.95
CA ARG A 381 -8.88 -24.71 -0.44
C ARG A 381 -8.96 -25.79 -1.53
N GLY A 382 -8.67 -25.42 -2.78
CA GLY A 382 -8.68 -26.35 -3.89
C GLY A 382 -10.08 -26.74 -4.38
N ARG A 383 -11.04 -25.85 -4.22
CA ARG A 383 -12.40 -25.96 -4.77
C ARG A 383 -12.61 -24.88 -5.86
N PRO A 384 -11.85 -24.95 -6.98
CA PRO A 384 -11.89 -23.91 -8.02
C PRO A 384 -13.25 -23.80 -8.70
N SER A 385 -14.01 -24.90 -8.84
CA SER A 385 -15.36 -24.87 -9.44
C SER A 385 -16.32 -24.01 -8.61
N ALA A 386 -16.38 -24.23 -7.29
CA ALA A 386 -17.18 -23.40 -6.40
C ALA A 386 -16.73 -21.93 -6.39
N ALA A 387 -15.42 -21.68 -6.55
CA ALA A 387 -14.90 -20.32 -6.68
C ALA A 387 -15.33 -19.66 -7.99
N LEU A 388 -15.39 -20.40 -9.10
CA LEU A 388 -15.86 -19.90 -10.41
C LEU A 388 -17.34 -19.52 -10.37
N GLU A 389 -18.20 -20.36 -9.79
CA GLU A 389 -19.63 -20.07 -9.61
C GLU A 389 -19.85 -18.75 -8.84
N LEU A 390 -19.05 -18.54 -7.80
CA LEU A 390 -19.09 -17.28 -7.04
C LEU A 390 -18.54 -16.08 -7.83
N ALA A 391 -17.61 -16.31 -8.77
CA ALA A 391 -17.02 -15.25 -9.60
C ALA A 391 -17.99 -14.70 -10.65
N GLU A 392 -18.91 -15.54 -11.17
CA GLU A 392 -19.90 -15.15 -12.17
C GLU A 392 -20.82 -14.02 -11.69
N GLY A 393 -21.05 -13.92 -10.38
CA GLY A 393 -21.85 -12.86 -9.75
C GLY A 393 -21.12 -11.54 -9.48
N LEU A 394 -19.86 -11.38 -9.89
CA LEU A 394 -19.10 -10.14 -9.67
C LEU A 394 -19.20 -9.20 -10.86
N ALA A 395 -19.82 -8.03 -10.65
CA ALA A 395 -20.03 -7.02 -11.69
C ALA A 395 -18.75 -6.20 -11.98
N GLU A 396 -17.88 -5.99 -10.98
CA GLU A 396 -16.68 -5.18 -11.12
C GLU A 396 -15.53 -5.98 -11.75
N ILE A 397 -15.06 -5.52 -12.91
CA ILE A 397 -13.99 -6.18 -13.69
C ILE A 397 -12.72 -6.38 -12.86
N ASP A 398 -12.27 -5.36 -12.12
CA ASP A 398 -11.06 -5.45 -11.29
C ASP A 398 -11.18 -6.55 -10.22
N GLN A 399 -12.31 -6.64 -9.56
CA GLN A 399 -12.55 -7.65 -8.52
C GLN A 399 -12.63 -9.07 -9.11
N ARG A 400 -13.28 -9.20 -10.26
CA ARG A 400 -13.38 -10.45 -11.00
C ARG A 400 -12.00 -10.91 -11.48
N ASP A 401 -11.21 -10.04 -12.09
CA ASP A 401 -9.89 -10.36 -12.64
C ASP A 401 -8.90 -10.79 -11.54
N VAL A 402 -8.92 -10.11 -10.38
CA VAL A 402 -8.11 -10.52 -9.22
C VAL A 402 -8.52 -11.90 -8.73
N LEU A 403 -9.83 -12.20 -8.67
CA LEU A 403 -10.31 -13.51 -8.28
C LEU A 403 -9.91 -14.58 -9.28
N MET A 404 -10.06 -14.32 -10.58
CA MET A 404 -9.64 -15.25 -11.63
C MET A 404 -8.15 -15.58 -11.56
N ALA A 405 -7.30 -14.58 -11.22
CA ALA A 405 -5.88 -14.80 -10.99
C ALA A 405 -5.61 -15.73 -9.78
N ASP A 406 -6.36 -15.60 -8.69
CA ASP A 406 -6.24 -16.48 -7.52
C ASP A 406 -6.76 -17.91 -7.82
N ILE A 407 -7.86 -18.05 -8.59
CA ILE A 407 -8.38 -19.35 -9.05
C ILE A 407 -7.33 -20.04 -9.94
N ALA A 408 -6.78 -19.33 -10.92
CA ALA A 408 -5.78 -19.87 -11.84
C ALA A 408 -4.54 -20.37 -11.07
N LEU A 409 -4.07 -19.60 -10.08
CA LEU A 409 -2.96 -20.02 -9.23
C LEU A 409 -3.29 -21.26 -8.39
N ALA A 410 -4.51 -21.36 -7.85
CA ALA A 410 -4.96 -22.51 -7.08
C ALA A 410 -5.03 -23.78 -7.94
N GLN A 411 -5.48 -23.64 -9.19
CA GLN A 411 -5.49 -24.74 -10.17
C GLN A 411 -4.07 -25.19 -10.53
N ALA A 412 -3.14 -24.22 -10.78
CA ALA A 412 -1.74 -24.52 -11.08
C ALA A 412 -1.02 -25.24 -9.92
N ARG A 413 -1.30 -24.86 -8.67
CA ARG A 413 -0.79 -25.56 -7.48
C ARG A 413 -1.18 -27.02 -7.40
N ARG A 414 -2.33 -27.38 -7.98
CA ARG A 414 -2.85 -28.76 -8.06
C ARG A 414 -2.42 -29.50 -9.33
N GLY A 415 -1.55 -28.90 -10.13
CA GLY A 415 -1.09 -29.48 -11.40
C GLY A 415 -2.14 -29.41 -12.53
N GLN A 416 -3.22 -28.65 -12.35
CA GLN A 416 -4.29 -28.47 -13.33
C GLN A 416 -3.93 -27.34 -14.32
N ASP A 417 -2.80 -27.45 -15.00
CA ASP A 417 -2.21 -26.37 -15.80
C ASP A 417 -3.14 -25.93 -16.97
N ARG A 418 -3.92 -26.86 -17.57
CA ARG A 418 -4.91 -26.51 -18.60
C ARG A 418 -6.06 -25.66 -18.04
N ALA A 419 -6.58 -26.02 -16.88
CA ALA A 419 -7.64 -25.27 -16.23
C ALA A 419 -7.12 -23.87 -15.78
N ALA A 420 -5.90 -23.82 -15.24
CA ALA A 420 -5.25 -22.56 -14.88
C ALA A 420 -5.12 -21.65 -16.11
N ALA A 421 -4.71 -22.19 -17.25
CA ALA A 421 -4.61 -21.43 -18.50
C ALA A 421 -5.97 -20.91 -18.99
N ALA A 422 -7.04 -21.70 -18.86
CA ALA A 422 -8.39 -21.28 -19.20
C ALA A 422 -8.88 -20.17 -18.29
N SER A 423 -8.61 -20.25 -16.99
CA SER A 423 -8.95 -19.20 -16.02
C SER A 423 -8.18 -17.89 -16.29
N VAL A 424 -6.88 -17.97 -16.64
CA VAL A 424 -6.08 -16.80 -17.05
C VAL A 424 -6.65 -16.15 -18.31
N ALA A 425 -7.12 -16.92 -19.28
CA ALA A 425 -7.71 -16.40 -20.52
C ALA A 425 -8.98 -15.56 -20.27
N GLN A 426 -9.69 -15.80 -19.19
CA GLN A 426 -10.89 -15.03 -18.79
C GLN A 426 -10.55 -13.70 -18.12
N ILE A 427 -9.30 -13.43 -17.76
CA ILE A 427 -8.87 -12.16 -17.18
C ILE A 427 -8.89 -11.10 -18.28
N ILE A 428 -9.64 -10.03 -18.08
CA ILE A 428 -9.84 -8.97 -19.08
C ILE A 428 -8.66 -8.01 -19.10
N LEU A 429 -8.22 -7.54 -17.92
CA LEU A 429 -7.20 -6.51 -17.82
C LEU A 429 -5.78 -7.10 -17.89
N PRO A 430 -4.94 -6.65 -18.85
CA PRO A 430 -3.60 -7.19 -19.08
C PRO A 430 -2.72 -7.22 -17.84
N ARG A 431 -2.78 -6.19 -16.99
CA ARG A 431 -2.01 -6.11 -15.73
C ARG A 431 -2.27 -7.29 -14.78
N TYR A 432 -3.51 -7.74 -14.66
CA TYR A 432 -3.86 -8.88 -13.81
C TYR A 432 -3.53 -10.21 -14.49
N ARG A 433 -3.64 -10.27 -15.83
CA ARG A 433 -3.24 -11.43 -16.60
C ARG A 433 -1.74 -11.69 -16.47
N ILE A 434 -0.90 -10.65 -16.60
CA ILE A 434 0.55 -10.72 -16.36
C ILE A 434 0.83 -11.17 -14.93
N ALA A 435 0.18 -10.57 -13.93
CA ALA A 435 0.37 -10.93 -12.53
C ALA A 435 0.03 -12.41 -12.26
N ALA A 436 -1.04 -12.93 -12.86
CA ALA A 436 -1.42 -14.34 -12.76
C ALA A 436 -0.37 -15.25 -13.41
N LEU A 437 0.07 -14.94 -14.64
CA LEU A 437 1.07 -15.72 -15.35
C LEU A 437 2.42 -15.72 -14.62
N VAL A 438 2.87 -14.58 -14.12
CA VAL A 438 4.10 -14.48 -13.31
C VAL A 438 4.00 -15.36 -12.04
N ARG A 439 2.88 -15.30 -11.32
CA ARG A 439 2.69 -16.15 -10.12
C ARG A 439 2.71 -17.65 -10.44
N ILE A 440 2.11 -18.05 -11.55
CA ILE A 440 2.12 -19.45 -12.03
C ILE A 440 3.54 -19.85 -12.47
N ALA A 441 4.26 -18.99 -13.21
CA ALA A 441 5.63 -19.24 -13.61
C ALA A 441 6.55 -19.39 -12.39
N ASN A 442 6.42 -18.53 -11.37
CA ASN A 442 7.18 -18.63 -10.13
C ASN A 442 6.88 -19.96 -9.39
N LEU A 443 5.63 -20.42 -9.42
CA LEU A 443 5.27 -21.73 -8.86
C LEU A 443 5.99 -22.88 -9.59
N HIS A 444 6.02 -22.81 -10.93
CA HIS A 444 6.74 -23.80 -11.73
C HIS A 444 8.27 -23.74 -11.51
N SER A 445 8.84 -22.53 -11.42
CA SER A 445 10.28 -22.34 -11.14
C SER A 445 10.65 -22.89 -9.77
N ALA A 446 9.84 -22.65 -8.74
CA ALA A 446 10.05 -23.17 -7.39
C ALA A 446 9.96 -24.71 -7.32
N ALA A 447 9.21 -25.32 -8.25
CA ALA A 447 9.11 -26.77 -8.41
C ALA A 447 10.13 -27.33 -9.43
N GLU A 448 11.13 -26.53 -9.81
CA GLU A 448 12.19 -26.86 -10.79
C GLU A 448 11.66 -27.22 -12.20
N ARG A 449 10.40 -26.91 -12.50
CA ARG A 449 9.74 -27.14 -13.79
C ARG A 449 10.01 -25.98 -14.76
N ARG A 450 11.29 -25.72 -15.09
CA ARG A 450 11.74 -24.57 -15.89
C ARG A 450 11.06 -24.47 -17.25
N GLY A 451 10.85 -25.61 -17.95
CA GLY A 451 10.16 -25.62 -19.23
C GLY A 451 8.70 -25.13 -19.15
N ALA A 452 7.98 -25.51 -18.09
CA ALA A 452 6.63 -25.04 -17.85
C ALA A 452 6.61 -23.54 -17.46
N ALA A 453 7.55 -23.09 -16.64
CA ALA A 453 7.71 -21.68 -16.29
C ALA A 453 7.95 -20.81 -17.56
N ARG A 454 8.87 -21.23 -18.42
CA ARG A 454 9.16 -20.57 -19.70
C ARG A 454 7.91 -20.48 -20.58
N ALA A 455 7.19 -21.59 -20.77
CA ALA A 455 5.99 -21.62 -21.60
C ALA A 455 4.90 -20.63 -21.11
N VAL A 456 4.78 -20.46 -19.79
CA VAL A 456 3.87 -19.47 -19.19
C VAL A 456 4.36 -18.04 -19.43
N LEU A 457 5.66 -17.76 -19.26
CA LEU A 457 6.25 -16.43 -19.43
C LEU A 457 6.23 -15.92 -20.87
N VAL A 458 6.44 -16.81 -21.85
CA VAL A 458 6.30 -16.48 -23.28
C VAL A 458 4.90 -15.91 -23.59
N ARG A 459 3.86 -16.40 -22.89
CA ARG A 459 2.49 -15.89 -23.05
C ARG A 459 2.27 -14.57 -22.30
N ALA A 460 3.06 -14.26 -21.28
CA ALA A 460 2.95 -13.03 -20.51
C ALA A 460 3.60 -11.82 -21.21
N LEU A 461 4.66 -12.03 -21.97
CA LEU A 461 5.43 -10.96 -22.61
C LEU A 461 4.59 -10.03 -23.50
N PRO A 462 3.78 -10.52 -24.46
CA PRO A 462 2.99 -9.65 -25.33
C PRO A 462 1.87 -8.90 -24.59
N GLU A 463 1.53 -9.32 -23.39
CA GLU A 463 0.51 -8.64 -22.60
C GLU A 463 0.97 -7.27 -22.06
N ILE A 464 2.29 -7.01 -21.97
CA ILE A 464 2.83 -5.69 -21.55
C ILE A 464 2.37 -4.60 -22.52
N ASP A 465 2.41 -4.88 -23.83
CA ASP A 465 2.07 -3.89 -24.86
C ASP A 465 0.57 -3.58 -24.91
N LYS A 466 -0.26 -4.47 -24.38
CA LYS A 466 -1.71 -4.26 -24.21
C LYS A 466 -2.05 -3.32 -23.05
N ILE A 467 -1.11 -3.05 -22.13
CA ILE A 467 -1.30 -2.03 -21.10
C ILE A 467 -1.19 -0.66 -21.77
N ALA A 468 -2.28 0.13 -21.72
CA ALA A 468 -2.32 1.43 -22.39
C ALA A 468 -1.14 2.33 -21.96
N ALA A 469 -0.56 3.05 -22.93
CA ALA A 469 0.67 3.85 -22.73
C ALA A 469 0.55 4.90 -21.60
N LYS A 470 -0.65 5.43 -21.35
CA LYS A 470 -0.92 6.36 -20.26
C LYS A 470 -0.71 5.76 -18.86
N PHE A 471 -0.73 4.43 -18.70
CA PHE A 471 -0.47 3.73 -17.45
C PHE A 471 1.01 3.34 -17.33
N THR A 472 1.90 4.33 -17.40
CA THR A 472 3.36 4.16 -17.43
C THR A 472 3.89 3.33 -16.26
N TYR A 473 3.43 3.62 -15.04
CA TYR A 473 3.85 2.88 -13.85
C TYR A 473 3.39 1.42 -13.86
N ALA A 474 2.14 1.14 -14.24
CA ALA A 474 1.62 -0.23 -14.30
C ALA A 474 2.37 -1.07 -15.35
N ARG A 475 2.75 -0.45 -16.48
CA ARG A 475 3.55 -1.08 -17.53
C ARG A 475 4.96 -1.39 -17.02
N ALA A 476 5.58 -0.46 -16.33
CA ALA A 476 6.91 -0.62 -15.73
C ALA A 476 6.93 -1.69 -14.63
N ASP A 477 5.93 -1.71 -13.74
CA ASP A 477 5.79 -2.72 -12.67
C ASP A 477 5.59 -4.13 -13.26
N ALA A 478 4.76 -4.27 -14.29
CA ALA A 478 4.57 -5.53 -14.99
C ALA A 478 5.88 -6.02 -15.64
N GLY A 479 6.64 -5.11 -16.28
CA GLY A 479 7.95 -5.41 -16.85
C GLY A 479 8.94 -5.88 -15.79
N ASN A 480 9.04 -5.18 -14.66
CA ASN A 480 9.93 -5.54 -13.57
C ASN A 480 9.60 -6.94 -13.00
N ARG A 481 8.32 -7.24 -12.74
CA ARG A 481 7.88 -8.56 -12.28
C ARG A 481 8.21 -9.67 -13.28
N LEU A 482 8.06 -9.40 -14.57
CA LEU A 482 8.43 -10.34 -15.62
C LEU A 482 9.94 -10.60 -15.65
N VAL A 483 10.78 -9.57 -15.49
CA VAL A 483 12.24 -9.74 -15.40
C VAL A 483 12.62 -10.69 -14.28
N HIS A 484 12.06 -10.50 -13.08
CA HIS A 484 12.32 -11.40 -11.96
C HIS A 484 11.94 -12.85 -12.30
N ALA A 485 10.76 -13.07 -12.84
CA ALA A 485 10.28 -14.41 -13.18
C ALA A 485 11.08 -15.06 -14.34
N LEU A 486 11.47 -14.27 -15.34
CA LEU A 486 12.33 -14.75 -16.45
C LEU A 486 13.71 -15.17 -15.95
N VAL A 487 14.30 -14.42 -15.02
CA VAL A 487 15.56 -14.80 -14.37
C VAL A 487 15.42 -16.11 -13.60
N ASP A 488 14.32 -16.27 -12.84
CA ASP A 488 14.05 -17.51 -12.10
C ASP A 488 13.82 -18.73 -13.01
N ALA A 489 13.30 -18.49 -14.20
CA ALA A 489 13.12 -19.51 -15.26
C ALA A 489 14.41 -19.79 -16.06
N GLY A 490 15.46 -19.00 -15.90
CA GLY A 490 16.72 -19.12 -16.63
C GLY A 490 16.76 -18.38 -17.99
N GLU A 491 15.75 -17.56 -18.31
CA GLU A 491 15.58 -16.86 -19.58
C GLU A 491 16.27 -15.48 -19.58
N ARG A 492 17.61 -15.47 -19.48
CA ARG A 492 18.43 -14.27 -19.25
C ARG A 492 18.32 -13.24 -20.36
N GLU A 493 18.42 -13.66 -21.63
CA GLU A 493 18.37 -12.72 -22.75
C GLU A 493 17.01 -12.00 -22.82
N GLN A 494 15.93 -12.74 -22.60
CA GLN A 494 14.59 -12.15 -22.60
C GLN A 494 14.41 -11.22 -21.41
N ALA A 495 14.95 -11.57 -20.24
CA ALA A 495 14.96 -10.73 -19.05
C ALA A 495 15.72 -9.41 -19.31
N GLN A 496 16.89 -9.46 -19.97
CA GLN A 496 17.67 -8.26 -20.32
C GLN A 496 16.90 -7.34 -21.27
N ARG A 497 16.30 -7.90 -22.33
CA ARG A 497 15.47 -7.11 -23.27
C ARG A 497 14.30 -6.44 -22.56
N THR A 498 13.62 -7.19 -21.69
CA THR A 498 12.49 -6.67 -20.93
C THR A 498 12.92 -5.58 -19.94
N ALA A 499 14.05 -5.76 -19.25
CA ALA A 499 14.59 -4.78 -18.29
C ALA A 499 14.95 -3.45 -18.98
N ALA A 500 15.57 -3.52 -20.16
CA ALA A 500 15.93 -2.32 -20.96
C ALA A 500 14.71 -1.51 -21.39
N ALA A 501 13.55 -2.16 -21.60
CA ALA A 501 12.31 -1.51 -22.00
C ALA A 501 11.54 -0.84 -20.82
N ILE A 502 11.96 -1.00 -19.57
CA ILE A 502 11.29 -0.40 -18.43
C ILE A 502 11.57 1.10 -18.39
N ALA A 503 10.51 1.92 -18.49
CA ALA A 503 10.64 3.38 -18.52
C ALA A 503 10.93 3.98 -17.13
N ASP A 504 10.33 3.44 -16.07
CA ASP A 504 10.54 3.91 -14.69
C ASP A 504 11.97 3.61 -14.21
N ALA A 505 12.72 4.65 -13.83
CA ALA A 505 14.13 4.54 -13.48
C ALA A 505 14.37 3.61 -12.27
N ARG A 506 13.49 3.67 -11.26
CA ARG A 506 13.60 2.85 -10.05
C ARG A 506 13.34 1.38 -10.35
N LEU A 507 12.27 1.07 -11.07
CA LEU A 507 11.91 -0.30 -11.43
C LEU A 507 12.91 -0.90 -12.44
N ARG A 508 13.46 -0.08 -13.34
CA ARG A 508 14.53 -0.49 -14.24
C ARG A 508 15.80 -0.87 -13.47
N ALA A 509 16.23 -0.03 -12.53
CA ALA A 509 17.38 -0.32 -11.68
C ALA A 509 17.17 -1.60 -10.85
N ASP A 510 15.98 -1.81 -10.27
CA ASP A 510 15.63 -3.04 -9.52
C ASP A 510 15.72 -4.29 -10.41
N ALA A 511 15.20 -4.23 -11.63
CA ALA A 511 15.31 -5.30 -12.63
C ALA A 511 16.78 -5.62 -12.97
N HIS A 512 17.63 -4.60 -13.14
CA HIS A 512 19.06 -4.80 -13.42
C HIS A 512 19.81 -5.38 -12.22
N TRP A 513 19.46 -5.03 -10.97
CA TRP A 513 20.00 -5.69 -9.78
C TRP A 513 19.66 -7.19 -9.75
N ARG A 514 18.45 -7.56 -10.17
CA ARG A 514 18.09 -9.00 -10.27
C ARG A 514 18.93 -9.73 -11.30
N LEU A 515 19.18 -9.09 -12.47
CA LEU A 515 20.04 -9.63 -13.52
C LEU A 515 21.50 -9.75 -13.06
N ALA A 516 22.04 -8.73 -12.39
CA ALA A 516 23.40 -8.73 -11.87
C ALA A 516 23.60 -9.82 -10.83
N ALA A 517 22.66 -9.99 -9.89
CA ALA A 517 22.71 -11.05 -8.88
C ALA A 517 22.72 -12.44 -9.53
N ALA A 518 21.88 -12.67 -10.54
CA ALA A 518 21.83 -13.95 -11.25
C ALA A 518 23.09 -14.21 -12.11
N ALA A 519 23.65 -13.15 -12.73
CA ALA A 519 24.89 -13.25 -13.51
C ALA A 519 26.08 -13.60 -12.59
N ALA A 520 26.16 -12.92 -11.45
CA ALA A 520 27.23 -13.15 -10.47
C ALA A 520 27.12 -14.55 -9.81
N GLN A 521 25.90 -14.98 -9.45
CA GLN A 521 25.64 -16.32 -8.91
C GLN A 521 26.09 -17.43 -9.86
N ALA A 522 25.93 -17.20 -11.17
CA ALA A 522 26.33 -18.18 -12.20
C ALA A 522 27.80 -18.06 -12.63
N GLY A 523 28.58 -17.13 -12.08
CA GLY A 523 29.95 -16.84 -12.53
C GLY A 523 30.02 -16.43 -14.01
N ALA A 524 28.96 -15.78 -14.55
CA ALA A 524 28.86 -15.46 -15.97
C ALA A 524 29.88 -14.39 -16.39
N PRO A 525 30.43 -14.48 -17.63
CA PRO A 525 31.26 -13.44 -18.20
C PRO A 525 30.52 -12.11 -18.23
N GLY A 526 30.72 -11.06 -17.85
CA GLY A 526 29.89 -9.83 -17.84
C GLY A 526 29.12 -9.57 -16.55
N ALA A 527 29.28 -10.41 -15.50
CA ALA A 527 28.65 -10.18 -14.21
C ALA A 527 29.07 -8.82 -13.62
N ALA A 528 30.37 -8.46 -13.72
CA ALA A 528 30.89 -7.18 -13.27
C ALA A 528 30.31 -5.99 -14.05
N GLU A 529 30.04 -6.15 -15.35
CA GLU A 529 29.41 -5.13 -16.16
C GLU A 529 27.93 -4.94 -15.79
N ALA A 530 27.20 -6.03 -15.58
CA ALA A 530 25.81 -5.99 -15.12
C ALA A 530 25.68 -5.30 -13.75
N GLU A 531 26.63 -5.55 -12.85
CA GLU A 531 26.69 -4.87 -11.56
C GLU A 531 26.97 -3.36 -11.72
N ARG A 532 27.97 -2.99 -12.50
CA ARG A 532 28.29 -1.59 -12.76
C ARG A 532 27.08 -0.84 -13.34
N LEU A 533 26.39 -1.44 -14.32
CA LEU A 533 25.17 -0.88 -14.87
C LEU A 533 24.09 -0.69 -13.81
N SER A 534 23.90 -1.66 -12.91
CA SER A 534 22.92 -1.56 -11.83
C SER A 534 23.24 -0.42 -10.86
N LEU A 535 24.52 -0.25 -10.51
CA LEU A 535 25.01 0.86 -9.68
C LEU A 535 24.75 2.21 -10.38
N ASP A 536 25.05 2.35 -11.68
CA ASP A 536 24.90 3.59 -12.42
C ASP A 536 23.42 3.95 -12.60
N LEU A 537 22.57 2.99 -12.94
CA LEU A 537 21.11 3.18 -12.99
C LEU A 537 20.57 3.62 -11.63
N THR A 538 21.04 3.02 -10.54
CA THR A 538 20.60 3.42 -9.20
C THR A 538 21.05 4.85 -8.87
N ARG A 539 22.27 5.26 -9.21
CA ARG A 539 22.76 6.63 -9.03
C ARG A 539 21.95 7.66 -9.81
N SER A 540 21.42 7.28 -10.97
CA SER A 540 20.60 8.16 -11.83
C SER A 540 19.20 8.42 -11.30
N ILE A 541 18.71 7.68 -10.28
CA ILE A 541 17.40 7.90 -9.67
C ILE A 541 17.40 9.28 -8.97
N GLY A 542 16.45 10.16 -9.32
CA GLY A 542 16.37 11.52 -8.77
C GLY A 542 16.15 11.58 -7.25
N SER A 543 15.28 10.72 -6.72
CA SER A 543 14.95 10.66 -5.29
C SER A 543 16.02 9.93 -4.48
N ALA A 544 16.62 10.59 -3.48
CA ALA A 544 17.60 9.98 -2.59
C ALA A 544 17.02 8.81 -1.77
N LEU A 545 15.75 8.89 -1.36
CA LEU A 545 15.06 7.82 -0.66
C LEU A 545 14.91 6.59 -1.57
N ASP A 546 14.48 6.79 -2.82
CA ASP A 546 14.32 5.69 -3.78
C ASP A 546 15.69 5.08 -4.15
N ARG A 547 16.76 5.88 -4.27
CA ARG A 547 18.13 5.37 -4.44
C ARG A 547 18.54 4.47 -3.29
N ALA A 548 18.36 4.91 -2.04
CA ALA A 548 18.69 4.12 -0.87
C ALA A 548 17.90 2.81 -0.83
N TRP A 549 16.61 2.85 -1.12
CA TRP A 549 15.75 1.67 -1.15
C TRP A 549 16.12 0.69 -2.26
N THR A 550 16.40 1.18 -3.46
CA THR A 550 16.82 0.36 -4.60
C THR A 550 18.18 -0.29 -4.31
N SER A 551 19.12 0.44 -3.71
CA SER A 551 20.40 -0.12 -3.26
C SER A 551 20.23 -1.22 -2.20
N CYS A 552 19.36 -1.01 -1.20
CA CYS A 552 19.02 -2.04 -0.21
C CYS A 552 18.37 -3.27 -0.85
N ASN A 553 17.52 -3.08 -1.89
CA ASN A 553 16.98 -4.22 -2.65
C ASN A 553 18.08 -4.97 -3.39
N GLY A 554 19.01 -4.25 -4.04
CA GLY A 554 20.20 -4.84 -4.67
C GLY A 554 21.03 -5.68 -3.71
N ALA A 555 21.29 -5.15 -2.50
CA ALA A 555 22.00 -5.88 -1.45
C ALA A 555 21.27 -7.18 -1.07
N ARG A 556 19.95 -7.13 -0.86
CA ARG A 556 19.15 -8.32 -0.55
C ARG A 556 19.12 -9.34 -1.69
N LEU A 557 19.08 -8.88 -2.95
CA LEU A 557 19.17 -9.77 -4.11
C LEU A 557 20.52 -10.46 -4.17
N GLY A 558 21.62 -9.74 -3.88
CA GLY A 558 22.96 -10.31 -3.75
C GLY A 558 23.04 -11.38 -2.66
N LEU A 559 22.53 -11.10 -1.45
CA LEU A 559 22.47 -12.06 -0.34
C LEU A 559 21.67 -13.30 -0.69
N ASN A 560 20.48 -13.12 -1.30
CA ASN A 560 19.63 -14.24 -1.70
C ASN A 560 20.27 -15.12 -2.78
N ALA A 561 21.15 -14.53 -3.61
CA ALA A 561 21.93 -15.24 -4.62
C ALA A 561 23.24 -15.84 -4.07
N GLY A 562 23.58 -15.62 -2.79
CA GLY A 562 24.85 -16.05 -2.18
C GLY A 562 26.06 -15.26 -2.68
N VAL A 563 25.87 -14.05 -3.22
CA VAL A 563 26.95 -13.21 -3.79
C VAL A 563 27.24 -12.06 -2.84
N GLN A 564 28.06 -12.36 -1.81
CA GLN A 564 28.40 -11.43 -0.71
C GLN A 564 28.95 -10.10 -1.22
N GLY A 565 29.93 -10.10 -2.12
CA GLY A 565 30.58 -8.86 -2.60
C GLY A 565 29.64 -7.94 -3.36
N LEU A 566 28.65 -8.46 -4.11
CA LEU A 566 27.62 -7.65 -4.76
C LEU A 566 26.69 -7.03 -3.72
N ALA A 567 26.32 -7.81 -2.69
CA ALA A 567 25.47 -7.32 -1.61
C ALA A 567 26.13 -6.18 -0.83
N GLU A 568 27.41 -6.33 -0.50
CA GLU A 568 28.21 -5.31 0.21
C GLU A 568 28.31 -4.00 -0.58
N ARG A 569 28.65 -4.06 -1.89
CA ARG A 569 28.75 -2.86 -2.72
C ARG A 569 27.40 -2.15 -2.90
N ALA A 570 26.30 -2.89 -3.03
CA ALA A 570 24.98 -2.31 -3.06
C ALA A 570 24.60 -1.67 -1.71
N PHE A 571 24.96 -2.29 -0.59
CA PHE A 571 24.75 -1.75 0.75
C PHE A 571 25.58 -0.48 1.00
N ASP A 572 26.83 -0.44 0.57
CA ASP A 572 27.68 0.73 0.63
C ASP A 572 27.12 1.93 -0.14
N LEU A 573 26.52 1.68 -1.31
CA LEU A 573 25.81 2.73 -2.06
C LEU A 573 24.61 3.27 -1.27
N ALA A 574 23.87 2.40 -0.59
CA ALA A 574 22.76 2.82 0.27
C ALA A 574 23.25 3.68 1.45
N LEU A 575 24.33 3.28 2.14
CA LEU A 575 24.96 4.05 3.23
C LEU A 575 25.42 5.43 2.77
N LYS A 576 26.12 5.49 1.63
CA LYS A 576 26.56 6.76 1.05
C LYS A 576 25.39 7.68 0.72
N THR A 577 24.29 7.09 0.21
CA THR A 577 23.09 7.85 -0.15
C THR A 577 22.40 8.42 1.09
N VAL A 578 22.27 7.65 2.17
CA VAL A 578 21.57 8.06 3.40
C VAL A 578 22.27 9.24 4.10
N ARG A 579 23.59 9.35 4.00
CA ARG A 579 24.36 10.49 4.53
C ARG A 579 23.88 11.84 3.98
N GLY A 580 23.43 11.89 2.73
CA GLY A 580 22.94 13.09 2.04
C GLY A 580 21.46 13.37 2.18
N ILE A 581 20.67 12.55 2.90
CA ILE A 581 19.23 12.77 3.05
C ILE A 581 18.97 13.80 4.16
N ALA A 582 18.59 15.02 3.78
CA ALA A 582 18.28 16.10 4.72
C ALA A 582 16.87 16.00 5.32
N ASN A 583 15.89 15.51 4.56
CA ASN A 583 14.51 15.38 5.04
C ASN A 583 14.42 14.33 6.16
N PRO A 584 13.97 14.69 7.39
CA PRO A 584 13.99 13.79 8.55
C PRO A 584 13.16 12.52 8.36
N TRP A 585 11.98 12.65 7.74
CA TRP A 585 11.12 11.50 7.46
C TRP A 585 11.78 10.52 6.47
N ALA A 586 12.30 11.04 5.36
CA ALA A 586 12.99 10.23 4.36
C ALA A 586 14.26 9.58 4.94
N ARG A 587 15.02 10.33 5.78
CA ARG A 587 16.21 9.83 6.46
C ARG A 587 15.85 8.66 7.41
N ALA A 588 14.83 8.82 8.23
CA ALA A 588 14.37 7.76 9.14
C ALA A 588 13.93 6.51 8.39
N GLN A 589 13.15 6.66 7.32
CA GLN A 589 12.73 5.56 6.44
C GLN A 589 13.94 4.81 5.83
N ALA A 590 14.91 5.54 5.32
CA ALA A 590 16.11 4.96 4.73
C ALA A 590 16.97 4.20 5.77
N LEU A 591 17.11 4.75 7.00
CA LEU A 591 17.85 4.11 8.10
C LEU A 591 17.18 2.81 8.55
N VAL A 592 15.84 2.78 8.67
CA VAL A 592 15.09 1.54 8.96
C VAL A 592 15.32 0.49 7.88
N ARG A 593 15.34 0.93 6.61
CA ARG A 593 15.58 0.01 5.49
C ARG A 593 17.01 -0.54 5.50
N LEU A 594 17.99 0.31 5.81
CA LEU A 594 19.38 -0.10 6.01
C LEU A 594 19.51 -1.12 7.15
N ALA A 595 18.93 -0.83 8.33
CA ALA A 595 18.93 -1.73 9.48
C ALA A 595 18.31 -3.08 9.14
N ALA A 596 17.18 -3.08 8.41
CA ALA A 596 16.51 -4.31 7.95
C ALA A 596 17.34 -5.08 6.91
N THR A 597 18.15 -4.39 6.11
CA THR A 597 19.04 -5.02 5.15
C THR A 597 20.28 -5.58 5.86
N LEU A 598 20.86 -4.82 6.77
CA LEU A 598 22.02 -5.26 7.56
C LEU A 598 21.71 -6.49 8.40
N SER A 599 20.52 -6.56 9.02
CA SER A 599 20.09 -7.75 9.78
C SER A 599 19.92 -9.02 8.92
N ALA A 600 20.02 -8.92 7.61
CA ALA A 600 20.02 -10.09 6.71
C ALA A 600 21.44 -10.54 6.34
N PHE A 601 22.47 -9.74 6.67
CA PHE A 601 23.89 -10.15 6.57
C PHE A 601 24.32 -10.96 7.81
N GLU A 602 23.67 -10.71 8.98
CA GLU A 602 23.88 -11.45 10.23
C GLU A 602 23.15 -12.80 10.20
#